data_00125cb85e32709c8c206722f3c6c5bf
#
_entry.id   00125cb85e32709c8c206722f3c6c5bf
#
_cell.length_a   1.000
_cell.length_b   1.000
_cell.length_c   1.000
_cell.angle_alpha   90.00
_cell.angle_beta   90.00
_cell.angle_gamma   90.00
#
_symmetry.space_group_name_H-M   'P 1'
#
loop_
_entity.id
_entity.type
_entity.pdbx_description
1 polymer ?
#
loop_
_entity_poly.entity_id
_entity_poly.type
_entity_poly.pdbx_seq_one_letter_code
_entity_poly.pdbx_strand_id
1 'polypeptide(L)'
;QRQMCIRDRCTASSHEQAIPHQFNIGNYGPSQGMPNNSSCGQYWWDLYNGIRRANIILEGVKKYNTPDNPKDGREGDLERRLGETLFFRAYLHYLVIRAYGEGVYMDHVVVPGEDMAYVKESFHSMVEKICADADAAYEKVDASYGGEYFGRVDKGACLGLKAIVRWMAATPLWNGGTLPNDTRAFKDEYTTYDPKRWEAARDAAKDVLEAKDVNGAIRYKLYAPAAMDADDFKDVDGNANTNNGKVQERLWQMFYNMDAIQQEWVWFT
;
A
#
# COMPACT_ATOMS: atom_id res chain seq x y z
N GLN A 1 -37.13 -2.44 1.62
CA GLN A 1 -36.32 -1.70 0.61
C GLN A 1 -35.29 -0.74 1.20
N ARG A 2 -35.33 -0.39 2.50
CA ARG A 2 -34.33 0.52 3.11
C ARG A 2 -33.05 -0.17 3.64
N GLN A 3 -33.07 -1.47 3.84
CA GLN A 3 -31.90 -2.21 4.37
C GLN A 3 -30.86 -2.57 3.31
N MET A 4 -31.22 -2.61 2.04
CA MET A 4 -30.29 -2.88 0.94
C MET A 4 -29.26 -1.76 0.73
N CYS A 5 -29.62 -0.51 0.99
CA CYS A 5 -28.78 0.64 0.64
C CYS A 5 -27.50 0.82 1.47
N ILE A 6 -27.40 0.25 2.67
CA ILE A 6 -26.23 0.48 3.55
C ILE A 6 -25.12 -0.55 3.28
N ARG A 7 -25.48 -1.78 2.98
CA ARG A 7 -24.52 -2.82 2.59
C ARG A 7 -23.99 -2.66 1.16
N ASP A 8 -24.86 -2.16 0.28
CA ASP A 8 -24.55 -2.10 -1.15
C ASP A 8 -23.79 -0.85 -1.59
N ARG A 9 -23.61 0.14 -0.72
CA ARG A 9 -22.88 1.37 -1.07
C ARG A 9 -21.39 1.17 -1.35
N CYS A 10 -20.78 0.16 -0.79
CA CYS A 10 -19.39 -0.20 -1.10
C CYS A 10 -19.26 -1.12 -2.30
N THR A 11 -20.39 -1.66 -2.81
CA THR A 11 -20.40 -2.75 -3.76
C THR A 11 -21.50 -2.64 -4.81
N ALA A 12 -22.04 -1.44 -5.04
CA ALA A 12 -23.08 -1.21 -6.03
C ALA A 12 -22.56 -1.41 -7.45
N SER A 13 -22.70 -2.61 -7.96
CA SER A 13 -22.56 -2.91 -9.38
C SER A 13 -23.79 -3.66 -9.86
N SER A 14 -24.39 -3.14 -10.93
CA SER A 14 -25.51 -3.80 -11.63
C SER A 14 -25.06 -4.94 -12.54
N HIS A 15 -23.76 -5.17 -12.68
CA HIS A 15 -23.22 -6.24 -13.51
C HIS A 15 -23.12 -7.53 -12.72
N GLU A 16 -23.79 -8.58 -13.16
CA GLU A 16 -23.78 -9.92 -12.53
C GLU A 16 -22.38 -10.52 -12.39
N GLN A 17 -21.42 -10.12 -13.21
CA GLN A 17 -20.03 -10.58 -13.18
C GLN A 17 -19.11 -9.65 -12.41
N ALA A 18 -19.60 -8.54 -11.88
CA ALA A 18 -18.78 -7.64 -11.10
C ALA A 18 -18.46 -8.25 -9.72
N ILE A 19 -17.22 -8.07 -9.27
CA ILE A 19 -16.73 -8.58 -7.97
C ILE A 19 -17.66 -8.22 -6.81
N PRO A 20 -18.17 -6.98 -6.72
CA PRO A 20 -19.11 -6.61 -5.68
C PRO A 20 -20.36 -7.49 -5.66
N HIS A 21 -20.89 -7.85 -6.84
CA HIS A 21 -22.07 -8.71 -6.94
C HIS A 21 -21.75 -10.14 -6.47
N GLN A 22 -20.67 -10.73 -6.94
CA GLN A 22 -20.24 -12.08 -6.53
C GLN A 22 -19.96 -12.17 -5.03
N PHE A 23 -19.38 -11.12 -4.46
CA PHE A 23 -19.15 -11.02 -3.02
C PHE A 23 -20.47 -10.94 -2.24
N ASN A 24 -21.42 -10.14 -2.71
CA ASN A 24 -22.72 -9.94 -2.06
C ASN A 24 -23.60 -11.20 -2.06
N ILE A 25 -23.54 -11.99 -3.12
CA ILE A 25 -24.30 -13.26 -3.21
C ILE A 25 -23.57 -14.45 -2.57
N GLY A 26 -22.41 -14.22 -1.97
CA GLY A 26 -21.63 -15.25 -1.27
C GLY A 26 -20.89 -16.23 -2.18
N ASN A 27 -20.76 -15.92 -3.46
CA ASN A 27 -20.00 -16.74 -4.43
C ASN A 27 -18.49 -16.54 -4.36
N TYR A 28 -18.02 -15.75 -3.39
CA TYR A 28 -16.61 -15.52 -3.17
C TYR A 28 -16.10 -16.46 -2.08
N GLY A 29 -15.20 -17.36 -2.45
CA GLY A 29 -14.60 -18.30 -1.51
C GLY A 29 -13.27 -18.88 -2.01
N PRO A 30 -12.49 -19.50 -1.12
CA PRO A 30 -11.15 -20.04 -1.44
C PRO A 30 -11.15 -21.08 -2.56
N SER A 31 -12.26 -21.81 -2.72
CA SER A 31 -12.40 -22.89 -3.69
C SER A 31 -12.92 -22.45 -5.06
N GLN A 32 -13.45 -21.24 -5.16
CA GLN A 32 -14.11 -20.82 -6.41
C GLN A 32 -13.26 -19.95 -7.30
N GLY A 33 -12.09 -19.50 -6.85
CA GLY A 33 -11.28 -18.56 -7.56
C GLY A 33 -12.04 -17.28 -7.89
N MET A 34 -11.36 -16.23 -8.24
CA MET A 34 -12.01 -15.05 -8.78
C MET A 34 -12.57 -15.37 -10.18
N PRO A 35 -13.78 -14.92 -10.54
CA PRO A 35 -14.34 -15.18 -11.87
C PRO A 35 -13.39 -14.73 -12.97
N ASN A 36 -13.15 -15.58 -13.95
CA ASN A 36 -12.15 -15.40 -15.01
C ASN A 36 -12.28 -14.12 -15.85
N ASN A 37 -13.38 -13.39 -15.74
CA ASN A 37 -13.63 -12.16 -16.49
C ASN A 37 -13.68 -10.90 -15.63
N SER A 38 -13.37 -11.00 -14.37
CA SER A 38 -13.29 -9.83 -13.51
C SER A 38 -11.83 -9.48 -13.26
N SER A 39 -11.56 -8.22 -13.10
CA SER A 39 -10.23 -7.67 -12.77
C SER A 39 -9.53 -8.39 -11.61
N CYS A 40 -10.22 -9.19 -10.85
CA CYS A 40 -9.69 -9.91 -9.70
C CYS A 40 -9.35 -11.39 -9.95
N GLY A 41 -9.92 -12.05 -10.97
CA GLY A 41 -9.50 -13.41 -11.34
C GLY A 41 -8.08 -13.46 -11.88
N GLN A 42 -7.62 -12.34 -12.41
CA GLN A 42 -6.26 -12.16 -12.89
C GLN A 42 -5.34 -11.50 -11.84
N TYR A 43 -5.84 -11.22 -10.64
CA TYR A 43 -5.10 -10.40 -9.65
C TYR A 43 -3.73 -10.99 -9.30
N TRP A 44 -3.64 -12.31 -9.07
CA TRP A 44 -2.37 -13.00 -8.86
C TRP A 44 -1.43 -12.82 -10.06
N TRP A 45 -1.95 -13.09 -11.24
CA TRP A 45 -1.16 -12.99 -12.47
C TRP A 45 -0.70 -11.56 -12.74
N ASP A 46 -1.58 -10.58 -12.55
CA ASP A 46 -1.26 -9.16 -12.74
C ASP A 46 -0.17 -8.69 -11.78
N LEU A 47 -0.24 -9.12 -10.51
CA LEU A 47 0.77 -8.77 -9.50
C LEU A 47 2.15 -9.33 -9.87
N TYR A 48 2.24 -10.62 -10.19
CA TYR A 48 3.52 -11.23 -10.56
C TYR A 48 4.03 -10.75 -11.91
N ASN A 49 3.16 -10.38 -12.83
CA ASN A 49 3.55 -9.74 -14.08
C ASN A 49 4.16 -8.34 -13.83
N GLY A 50 3.57 -7.59 -12.91
CA GLY A 50 4.14 -6.32 -12.45
C GLY A 50 5.51 -6.50 -11.78
N ILE A 51 5.64 -7.47 -10.87
CA ILE A 51 6.90 -7.83 -10.20
C ILE A 51 7.97 -8.22 -11.23
N ARG A 52 7.62 -9.05 -12.22
CA ARG A 52 8.52 -9.40 -13.30
C ARG A 52 9.01 -8.17 -14.08
N ARG A 53 8.12 -7.23 -14.40
CA ARG A 53 8.51 -5.98 -15.07
C ARG A 53 9.47 -5.15 -14.23
N ALA A 54 9.24 -5.05 -12.92
CA ALA A 54 10.16 -4.38 -12.01
C ALA A 54 11.55 -5.05 -12.02
N ASN A 55 11.61 -6.37 -11.94
CA ASN A 55 12.88 -7.11 -12.01
C ASN A 55 13.60 -6.91 -13.35
N ILE A 56 12.87 -6.91 -14.48
CA ILE A 56 13.46 -6.62 -15.80
C ILE A 56 14.14 -5.23 -15.82
N ILE A 57 13.50 -4.22 -15.22
CA ILE A 57 14.08 -2.87 -15.14
C ILE A 57 15.36 -2.89 -14.28
N LEU A 58 15.27 -3.48 -13.09
CA LEU A 58 16.40 -3.52 -12.14
C LEU A 58 17.60 -4.26 -12.71
N GLU A 59 17.40 -5.41 -13.36
CA GLU A 59 18.47 -6.17 -14.01
C GLU A 59 18.98 -5.47 -15.28
N GLY A 60 18.05 -4.89 -16.06
CA GLY A 60 18.40 -4.17 -17.28
C GLY A 60 19.29 -2.98 -17.01
N VAL A 61 18.99 -2.21 -15.96
CA VAL A 61 19.86 -1.10 -15.56
C VAL A 61 21.25 -1.59 -15.17
N LYS A 62 21.36 -2.62 -14.34
CA LYS A 62 22.65 -3.21 -13.97
C LYS A 62 23.46 -3.70 -15.20
N LYS A 63 22.77 -4.26 -16.18
CA LYS A 63 23.40 -4.83 -17.37
C LYS A 63 23.83 -3.78 -18.40
N TYR A 64 23.03 -2.75 -18.60
CA TYR A 64 23.19 -1.84 -19.73
C TYR A 64 23.72 -0.45 -19.34
N ASN A 65 23.63 -0.08 -18.07
CA ASN A 65 24.19 1.16 -17.55
C ASN A 65 25.49 0.84 -16.80
N THR A 66 26.61 0.93 -17.49
CA THR A 66 27.94 0.67 -16.92
C THR A 66 28.75 1.96 -16.92
N PRO A 67 29.80 2.08 -16.07
CA PRO A 67 30.68 3.26 -16.07
C PRO A 67 31.27 3.57 -17.46
N ASP A 68 31.53 2.53 -18.26
CA ASP A 68 32.09 2.69 -19.60
C ASP A 68 31.04 3.02 -20.67
N ASN A 69 29.75 2.86 -20.36
CA ASN A 69 28.66 3.12 -21.29
C ASN A 69 27.44 3.64 -20.53
N PRO A 70 27.49 4.83 -19.96
CA PRO A 70 26.36 5.42 -19.26
C PRO A 70 25.22 5.69 -20.26
N LYS A 71 24.03 5.11 -20.01
CA LYS A 71 22.86 5.24 -20.90
C LYS A 71 22.01 6.45 -20.58
N ASP A 72 22.18 7.03 -19.41
CA ASP A 72 21.44 8.20 -18.99
C ASP A 72 22.43 9.34 -18.64
N GLY A 73 22.39 10.42 -19.38
CA GLY A 73 23.14 11.64 -19.07
C GLY A 73 22.63 12.39 -17.82
N ARG A 74 21.66 11.79 -17.10
CA ARG A 74 21.01 12.34 -15.92
C ARG A 74 21.08 11.34 -14.76
N GLU A 75 22.23 11.27 -14.10
CA GLU A 75 22.49 10.30 -13.02
C GLU A 75 21.41 10.33 -11.92
N GLY A 76 20.96 11.51 -11.48
CA GLY A 76 19.92 11.63 -10.47
C GLY A 76 18.56 11.09 -10.91
N ASP A 77 18.25 11.14 -12.20
CA ASP A 77 17.00 10.61 -12.73
C ASP A 77 17.01 9.06 -12.73
N LEU A 78 18.14 8.47 -13.01
CA LEU A 78 18.30 7.01 -13.00
C LEU A 78 18.15 6.45 -11.59
N GLU A 79 18.82 7.01 -10.58
CA GLU A 79 18.73 6.57 -9.19
C GLU A 79 17.29 6.69 -8.67
N ARG A 80 16.59 7.79 -8.97
CA ARG A 80 15.19 7.95 -8.62
C ARG A 80 14.33 6.86 -9.25
N ARG A 81 14.49 6.57 -10.55
CA ARG A 81 13.72 5.54 -11.25
C ARG A 81 13.99 4.13 -10.69
N LEU A 82 15.22 3.86 -10.29
CA LEU A 82 15.56 2.62 -9.58
C LEU A 82 14.85 2.55 -8.22
N GLY A 83 14.85 3.66 -7.48
CA GLY A 83 14.12 3.75 -6.21
C GLY A 83 12.62 3.53 -6.38
N GLU A 84 12.00 4.20 -7.35
CA GLU A 84 10.59 3.98 -7.69
C GLU A 84 10.31 2.51 -8.08
N THR A 85 11.20 1.89 -8.85
CA THR A 85 11.04 0.50 -9.27
C THR A 85 11.15 -0.47 -8.10
N LEU A 86 12.07 -0.24 -7.17
CA LEU A 86 12.18 -1.02 -5.92
C LEU A 86 10.93 -0.86 -5.06
N PHE A 87 10.44 0.37 -4.92
CA PHE A 87 9.19 0.63 -4.21
C PHE A 87 8.02 -0.12 -4.84
N PHE A 88 7.85 -0.07 -6.16
CA PHE A 88 6.76 -0.80 -6.81
C PHE A 88 6.91 -2.31 -6.68
N ARG A 89 8.13 -2.86 -6.70
CA ARG A 89 8.35 -4.28 -6.40
C ARG A 89 7.90 -4.63 -4.99
N ALA A 90 8.29 -3.84 -4.00
CA ALA A 90 7.86 -3.97 -2.61
C ALA A 90 6.33 -3.88 -2.48
N TYR A 91 5.73 -2.88 -3.11
CA TYR A 91 4.29 -2.64 -3.06
C TYR A 91 3.49 -3.79 -3.70
N LEU A 92 3.92 -4.30 -4.84
CA LEU A 92 3.26 -5.43 -5.49
C LEU A 92 3.36 -6.71 -4.64
N HIS A 93 4.49 -6.98 -4.00
CA HIS A 93 4.60 -8.07 -3.04
C HIS A 93 3.73 -7.85 -1.79
N TYR A 94 3.61 -6.60 -1.31
CA TYR A 94 2.66 -6.26 -0.25
C TYR A 94 1.22 -6.61 -0.67
N LEU A 95 0.82 -6.29 -1.91
CA LEU A 95 -0.50 -6.67 -2.42
C LEU A 95 -0.69 -8.19 -2.48
N VAL A 96 0.37 -8.95 -2.82
CA VAL A 96 0.35 -10.41 -2.76
C VAL A 96 0.05 -10.90 -1.35
N ILE A 97 0.83 -10.47 -0.35
CA ILE A 97 0.62 -10.94 1.03
C ILE A 97 -0.69 -10.43 1.63
N ARG A 98 -1.16 -9.25 1.24
CA ARG A 98 -2.45 -8.71 1.65
C ARG A 98 -3.62 -9.56 1.16
N ALA A 99 -3.54 -10.07 -0.06
CA ALA A 99 -4.62 -10.84 -0.68
C ALA A 99 -4.54 -12.34 -0.38
N TYR A 100 -3.34 -12.91 -0.31
CA TYR A 100 -3.10 -14.35 -0.25
C TYR A 100 -2.36 -14.82 1.00
N GLY A 101 -1.82 -13.90 1.77
CA GLY A 101 -1.08 -14.18 3.01
C GLY A 101 0.33 -14.68 2.76
N GLU A 102 0.48 -15.91 2.29
CA GLU A 102 1.76 -16.53 1.95
C GLU A 102 1.99 -16.45 0.45
N GLY A 103 3.23 -16.22 0.04
CA GLY A 103 3.57 -16.06 -1.37
C GLY A 103 4.99 -16.48 -1.70
N VAL A 104 5.38 -16.25 -2.94
CA VAL A 104 6.77 -16.42 -3.40
C VAL A 104 7.36 -15.05 -3.61
N TYR A 105 8.49 -14.77 -2.97
CA TYR A 105 9.20 -13.51 -3.21
C TYR A 105 10.10 -13.65 -4.46
N MET A 106 9.81 -12.84 -5.48
CA MET A 106 10.52 -12.85 -6.75
C MET A 106 11.39 -11.59 -6.88
N ASP A 107 12.69 -11.76 -6.77
CA ASP A 107 13.70 -10.69 -6.85
C ASP A 107 14.53 -10.68 -8.14
N HIS A 108 14.26 -11.61 -9.04
CA HIS A 108 14.97 -11.77 -10.31
C HIS A 108 13.99 -12.07 -11.47
N VAL A 109 14.52 -12.03 -12.68
CA VAL A 109 13.78 -12.39 -13.90
C VAL A 109 13.93 -13.88 -14.16
N VAL A 110 12.82 -14.62 -14.12
CA VAL A 110 12.79 -16.04 -14.49
C VAL A 110 13.23 -16.21 -15.94
N VAL A 111 14.23 -17.08 -16.16
CA VAL A 111 14.79 -17.37 -17.48
C VAL A 111 14.34 -18.75 -17.98
N PRO A 112 14.27 -18.96 -19.31
CA PRO A 112 13.95 -20.26 -19.87
C PRO A 112 14.92 -21.35 -19.39
N GLY A 113 14.37 -22.46 -18.86
CA GLY A 113 15.16 -23.58 -18.33
C GLY A 113 15.45 -23.50 -16.82
N GLU A 114 15.03 -22.46 -16.16
CA GLU A 114 15.10 -22.35 -14.71
C GLU A 114 14.12 -23.33 -14.04
N ASP A 115 14.53 -23.88 -12.88
CA ASP A 115 13.65 -24.70 -12.07
C ASP A 115 12.51 -23.86 -11.50
N MET A 116 11.28 -24.22 -11.87
CA MET A 116 10.07 -23.52 -11.45
C MET A 116 9.49 -24.04 -10.13
N ALA A 117 10.20 -24.87 -9.40
CA ALA A 117 9.79 -25.43 -8.12
C ALA A 117 9.90 -24.39 -6.97
N TYR A 118 9.28 -23.23 -7.14
CA TYR A 118 9.27 -22.19 -6.13
C TYR A 118 8.41 -22.60 -4.92
N VAL A 119 8.98 -22.43 -3.74
CA VAL A 119 8.30 -22.71 -2.48
C VAL A 119 7.73 -21.41 -1.90
N LYS A 120 6.53 -21.48 -1.37
CA LYS A 120 5.94 -20.36 -0.62
C LYS A 120 6.80 -20.02 0.58
N GLU A 121 6.93 -18.75 0.84
CA GLU A 121 7.55 -18.20 2.04
C GLU A 121 6.49 -17.85 3.08
N SER A 122 6.90 -17.82 4.34
CA SER A 122 6.04 -17.37 5.41
C SER A 122 5.70 -15.89 5.23
N PHE A 123 4.55 -15.49 5.78
CA PHE A 123 4.13 -14.09 5.79
C PHE A 123 5.22 -13.16 6.34
N HIS A 124 5.87 -13.57 7.44
CA HIS A 124 6.92 -12.75 8.07
C HIS A 124 8.20 -12.69 7.23
N SER A 125 8.59 -13.78 6.57
CA SER A 125 9.70 -13.75 5.61
C SER A 125 9.43 -12.76 4.48
N MET A 126 8.22 -12.78 3.92
CA MET A 126 7.80 -11.82 2.90
C MET A 126 7.84 -10.38 3.43
N VAL A 127 7.36 -10.14 4.66
CA VAL A 127 7.40 -8.82 5.32
C VAL A 127 8.81 -8.27 5.40
N GLU A 128 9.79 -9.08 5.84
CA GLU A 128 11.19 -8.63 5.92
C GLU A 128 11.75 -8.22 4.55
N LYS A 129 11.49 -9.00 3.52
CA LYS A 129 11.96 -8.72 2.16
C LYS A 129 11.28 -7.48 1.56
N ILE A 130 9.98 -7.31 1.79
CA ILE A 130 9.25 -6.12 1.37
C ILE A 130 9.81 -4.86 2.06
N CYS A 131 10.08 -4.94 3.36
CA CYS A 131 10.68 -3.83 4.10
C CYS A 131 12.10 -3.52 3.59
N ALA A 132 12.90 -4.54 3.27
CA ALA A 132 14.23 -4.35 2.71
C ALA A 132 14.20 -3.64 1.36
N ASP A 133 13.26 -4.00 0.47
CA ASP A 133 13.06 -3.28 -0.79
C ASP A 133 12.60 -1.84 -0.58
N ALA A 134 11.71 -1.60 0.39
CA ALA A 134 11.25 -0.25 0.74
C ALA A 134 12.39 0.61 1.31
N ASP A 135 13.27 0.03 2.13
CA ASP A 135 14.47 0.69 2.66
C ASP A 135 15.47 1.00 1.53
N ALA A 136 15.69 0.07 0.60
CA ALA A 136 16.53 0.29 -0.57
C ALA A 136 15.96 1.35 -1.52
N ALA A 137 14.64 1.45 -1.64
CA ALA A 137 13.96 2.50 -2.38
C ALA A 137 14.14 3.86 -1.70
N TYR A 138 13.98 3.92 -0.37
CA TYR A 138 14.14 5.13 0.44
C TYR A 138 15.48 5.83 0.23
N GLU A 139 16.57 5.07 0.09
CA GLU A 139 17.92 5.62 -0.15
C GLU A 139 18.05 6.30 -1.52
N LYS A 140 17.17 6.00 -2.48
CA LYS A 140 17.29 6.43 -3.88
C LYS A 140 16.30 7.51 -4.30
N VAL A 141 15.23 7.72 -3.52
CA VAL A 141 14.21 8.72 -3.82
C VAL A 141 14.39 9.98 -2.95
N ASP A 142 13.85 11.10 -3.41
CA ASP A 142 13.92 12.35 -2.67
C ASP A 142 12.94 12.40 -1.49
N ALA A 143 13.19 13.30 -0.56
CA ALA A 143 12.35 13.48 0.62
C ALA A 143 10.93 13.93 0.27
N SER A 144 10.77 14.72 -0.78
CA SER A 144 9.48 15.14 -1.31
C SER A 144 9.62 15.69 -2.73
N TYR A 145 8.52 15.64 -3.47
CA TYR A 145 8.44 16.22 -4.82
C TYR A 145 7.36 17.29 -4.87
N GLY A 146 7.58 18.32 -5.67
CA GLY A 146 6.63 19.37 -5.94
C GLY A 146 6.49 19.63 -7.44
N GLY A 147 5.58 20.52 -7.83
CA GLY A 147 5.36 20.89 -9.23
C GLY A 147 4.94 19.71 -10.09
N GLU A 148 5.60 19.53 -11.23
CA GLU A 148 5.31 18.46 -12.20
C GLU A 148 5.62 17.04 -11.68
N TYR A 149 6.40 16.91 -10.63
CA TYR A 149 6.74 15.62 -10.00
C TYR A 149 5.85 15.26 -8.81
N PHE A 150 4.83 16.08 -8.53
CA PHE A 150 3.85 15.76 -7.47
C PHE A 150 3.18 14.41 -7.71
N GLY A 151 3.09 13.59 -6.65
CA GLY A 151 2.51 12.25 -6.72
C GLY A 151 3.48 11.13 -7.12
N ARG A 152 4.76 11.43 -7.33
CA ARG A 152 5.79 10.38 -7.48
C ARG A 152 6.16 9.80 -6.13
N VAL A 153 6.73 8.60 -6.16
CA VAL A 153 7.20 7.89 -4.97
C VAL A 153 8.32 8.70 -4.31
N ASP A 154 8.13 9.10 -3.08
CA ASP A 154 9.09 9.82 -2.24
C ASP A 154 9.46 9.01 -0.99
N LYS A 155 10.34 9.54 -0.15
CA LYS A 155 10.76 8.89 1.09
C LYS A 155 9.59 8.59 2.02
N GLY A 156 8.58 9.46 2.04
CA GLY A 156 7.39 9.25 2.85
C GLY A 156 6.54 8.07 2.39
N ALA A 157 6.44 7.85 1.07
CA ALA A 157 5.76 6.67 0.54
C ALA A 157 6.45 5.36 0.97
N CYS A 158 7.79 5.33 0.95
CA CYS A 158 8.57 4.18 1.39
C CYS A 158 8.34 3.87 2.89
N LEU A 159 8.38 4.91 3.74
CA LEU A 159 8.10 4.77 5.17
C LEU A 159 6.66 4.34 5.43
N GLY A 160 5.69 4.90 4.69
CA GLY A 160 4.28 4.53 4.79
C GLY A 160 4.02 3.07 4.44
N LEU A 161 4.61 2.58 3.36
CA LEU A 161 4.53 1.16 2.99
C LEU A 161 5.11 0.27 4.09
N LYS A 162 6.29 0.61 4.61
CA LYS A 162 6.92 -0.14 5.70
C LYS A 162 6.04 -0.16 6.95
N ALA A 163 5.45 0.98 7.33
CA ALA A 163 4.57 1.08 8.49
C ALA A 163 3.33 0.18 8.36
N ILE A 164 2.67 0.19 7.20
CA ILE A 164 1.49 -0.65 6.94
C ILE A 164 1.84 -2.13 6.98
N VAL A 165 2.95 -2.52 6.35
CA VAL A 165 3.39 -3.93 6.30
C VAL A 165 3.78 -4.44 7.69
N ARG A 166 4.52 -3.66 8.48
CA ARG A 166 4.87 -3.98 9.87
C ARG A 166 3.63 -4.04 10.76
N TRP A 167 2.69 -3.12 10.60
CA TRP A 167 1.42 -3.16 11.33
C TRP A 167 0.63 -4.43 11.01
N MET A 168 0.49 -4.82 9.75
CA MET A 168 -0.17 -6.07 9.38
C MET A 168 0.48 -7.28 10.05
N ALA A 169 1.81 -7.35 10.06
CA ALA A 169 2.57 -8.43 10.67
C ALA A 169 2.37 -8.55 12.20
N ALA A 170 2.05 -7.43 12.86
CA ALA A 170 1.79 -7.38 14.29
C ALA A 170 0.35 -7.78 14.67
N THR A 171 -0.59 -7.77 13.71
CA THR A 171 -2.00 -8.07 14.00
C THR A 171 -2.21 -9.53 14.46
N PRO A 172 -3.29 -9.81 15.23
CA PRO A 172 -3.55 -11.17 15.73
C PRO A 172 -3.61 -12.25 14.67
N LEU A 173 -3.99 -11.92 13.43
CA LEU A 173 -4.02 -12.87 12.32
C LEU A 173 -2.64 -13.51 12.08
N TRP A 174 -1.56 -12.74 12.27
CA TRP A 174 -0.18 -13.15 11.98
C TRP A 174 0.71 -13.20 13.23
N ASN A 175 0.17 -12.86 14.40
CA ASN A 175 0.95 -12.73 15.63
C ASN A 175 0.13 -13.15 16.86
N GLY A 176 0.09 -14.43 17.14
CA GLY A 176 -0.53 -15.01 18.32
C GLY A 176 -2.00 -15.40 18.20
N GLY A 177 -2.63 -15.18 17.02
CA GLY A 177 -4.02 -15.57 16.82
C GLY A 177 -4.17 -16.97 16.23
N THR A 178 -5.26 -17.61 16.58
CA THR A 178 -5.64 -18.93 16.05
C THR A 178 -6.85 -18.82 15.14
N LEU A 179 -6.86 -19.57 14.04
CA LEU A 179 -8.01 -19.67 13.14
C LEU A 179 -8.66 -21.05 13.28
N PRO A 180 -9.99 -21.15 13.23
CA PRO A 180 -10.66 -22.45 13.10
C PRO A 180 -10.20 -23.13 11.80
N ASN A 181 -9.78 -24.37 11.88
CA ASN A 181 -9.29 -25.16 10.72
C ASN A 181 -8.15 -24.46 9.96
N ASP A 182 -7.17 -23.93 10.68
CA ASP A 182 -6.04 -23.22 10.08
C ASP A 182 -5.24 -24.13 9.13
N THR A 183 -5.26 -23.81 7.85
CA THR A 183 -4.57 -24.53 6.77
C THR A 183 -3.32 -23.80 6.26
N ARG A 184 -2.93 -22.69 6.90
CA ARG A 184 -1.70 -21.95 6.52
C ARG A 184 -0.48 -22.85 6.69
N ALA A 185 0.46 -22.76 5.74
CA ALA A 185 1.65 -23.61 5.76
C ALA A 185 2.56 -23.33 6.97
N PHE A 186 2.63 -22.07 7.43
CA PHE A 186 3.47 -21.62 8.53
C PHE A 186 2.67 -21.25 9.79
N LYS A 187 1.53 -21.91 10.03
CA LYS A 187 0.61 -21.59 11.14
C LYS A 187 1.29 -21.54 12.51
N ASP A 188 2.28 -22.40 12.75
CA ASP A 188 2.98 -22.46 14.05
C ASP A 188 3.77 -21.18 14.33
N GLU A 189 4.31 -20.53 13.29
CA GLU A 189 4.93 -19.22 13.38
C GLU A 189 3.91 -18.13 13.72
N TYR A 190 2.70 -18.20 13.16
CA TYR A 190 1.67 -17.18 13.32
C TYR A 190 0.92 -17.28 14.65
N THR A 191 0.79 -18.48 15.21
CA THR A 191 0.14 -18.69 16.51
C THR A 191 1.01 -18.31 17.69
N THR A 192 2.31 -18.15 17.48
CA THR A 192 3.25 -17.70 18.50
C THR A 192 3.28 -16.18 18.57
N TYR A 193 2.91 -15.61 19.73
CA TYR A 193 2.94 -14.17 19.94
C TYR A 193 4.37 -13.67 20.14
N ASP A 194 4.77 -12.66 19.36
CA ASP A 194 6.04 -11.95 19.50
C ASP A 194 5.79 -10.44 19.67
N PRO A 195 6.07 -9.87 20.86
CA PRO A 195 5.88 -8.44 21.14
C PRO A 195 6.75 -7.54 20.26
N LYS A 196 7.90 -8.03 19.77
CA LYS A 196 8.81 -7.26 18.89
C LYS A 196 8.15 -6.84 17.58
N ARG A 197 7.13 -7.58 17.12
CA ARG A 197 6.38 -7.20 15.92
C ARG A 197 5.59 -5.91 16.14
N TRP A 198 5.01 -5.71 17.33
CA TRP A 198 4.36 -4.44 17.69
C TRP A 198 5.37 -3.30 17.91
N GLU A 199 6.54 -3.61 18.44
CA GLU A 199 7.63 -2.63 18.56
C GLU A 199 8.06 -2.16 17.18
N ALA A 200 8.31 -3.08 16.25
CA ALA A 200 8.66 -2.77 14.87
C ALA A 200 7.57 -1.97 14.13
N ALA A 201 6.30 -2.28 14.37
CA ALA A 201 5.17 -1.52 13.81
C ALA A 201 5.09 -0.10 14.38
N ARG A 202 5.27 0.05 15.70
CA ARG A 202 5.33 1.35 16.38
C ARG A 202 6.47 2.20 15.82
N ASP A 203 7.65 1.63 15.71
CA ASP A 203 8.84 2.36 15.28
C ASP A 203 8.72 2.78 13.80
N ALA A 204 8.23 1.90 12.93
CA ALA A 204 7.95 2.25 11.55
C ALA A 204 6.88 3.35 11.41
N ALA A 205 5.83 3.33 12.24
CA ALA A 205 4.84 4.41 12.26
C ALA A 205 5.44 5.73 12.77
N LYS A 206 6.33 5.67 13.76
CA LYS A 206 7.05 6.84 14.26
C LYS A 206 7.94 7.45 13.18
N ASP A 207 8.64 6.65 12.39
CA ASP A 207 9.46 7.11 11.27
C ASP A 207 8.63 7.94 10.28
N VAL A 208 7.37 7.57 10.01
CA VAL A 208 6.45 8.35 9.17
C VAL A 208 6.14 9.71 9.81
N LEU A 209 5.85 9.74 11.12
CA LEU A 209 5.52 10.99 11.83
C LEU A 209 6.71 11.94 11.94
N GLU A 210 7.93 11.41 11.98
CA GLU A 210 9.17 12.17 12.06
C GLU A 210 9.78 12.47 10.67
N ALA A 211 9.14 12.00 9.59
CA ALA A 211 9.60 12.23 8.22
C ALA A 211 9.70 13.72 7.93
N LYS A 212 10.78 14.11 7.24
CA LYS A 212 11.08 15.50 6.88
C LYS A 212 10.95 15.70 5.38
N ASP A 213 10.57 16.91 5.00
CA ASP A 213 10.62 17.38 3.61
C ASP A 213 12.03 17.77 3.19
N VAL A 214 12.19 18.25 1.96
CA VAL A 214 13.47 18.72 1.41
C VAL A 214 14.07 19.92 2.17
N ASN A 215 13.25 20.65 2.92
CA ASN A 215 13.66 21.81 3.73
C ASN A 215 13.97 21.42 5.19
N GLY A 216 13.80 20.15 5.55
CA GLY A 216 14.01 19.65 6.90
C GLY A 216 12.82 19.86 7.86
N ALA A 217 11.69 20.37 7.39
CA ALA A 217 10.48 20.50 8.20
C ALA A 217 9.72 19.14 8.28
N ILE A 218 8.93 18.97 9.35
CA ILE A 218 8.05 17.80 9.48
C ILE A 218 7.09 17.77 8.29
N ARG A 219 7.11 16.65 7.55
CA ARG A 219 6.37 16.53 6.30
C ARG A 219 4.89 16.29 6.51
N TYR A 220 4.53 15.44 7.47
CA TYR A 220 3.15 15.03 7.69
C TYR A 220 2.62 15.56 9.00
N LYS A 221 1.44 16.13 8.97
CA LYS A 221 0.69 16.58 10.16
C LYS A 221 -0.80 16.45 9.88
N LEU A 222 -1.56 16.29 10.93
CA LEU A 222 -3.02 16.30 10.80
C LEU A 222 -3.47 17.66 10.26
N TYR A 223 -4.33 17.63 9.28
CA TYR A 223 -4.95 18.85 8.76
C TYR A 223 -5.82 19.46 9.85
N ALA A 224 -5.43 20.64 10.32
CA ALA A 224 -6.21 21.42 11.23
C ALA A 224 -6.86 22.56 10.42
N PRO A 225 -8.12 22.42 9.98
CA PRO A 225 -8.85 23.56 9.41
C PRO A 225 -8.90 24.67 10.46
N ALA A 226 -9.05 25.92 10.02
CA ALA A 226 -9.25 27.05 10.95
C ALA A 226 -10.25 26.68 12.02
N ALA A 227 -9.97 27.04 13.28
CA ALA A 227 -10.77 26.63 14.43
C ALA A 227 -12.27 26.80 14.14
N MET A 228 -13.01 25.71 14.34
CA MET A 228 -14.46 25.74 14.20
C MET A 228 -15.02 26.47 15.42
N ASP A 229 -15.82 27.48 15.19
CA ASP A 229 -16.55 28.17 16.27
C ASP A 229 -17.95 27.55 16.46
N ALA A 230 -18.66 28.01 17.51
CA ALA A 230 -19.98 27.48 17.82
C ALA A 230 -21.01 27.77 16.69
N ASP A 231 -20.76 28.77 15.85
CA ASP A 231 -21.66 29.13 14.75
C ASP A 231 -21.49 28.21 13.54
N ASP A 232 -20.33 27.52 13.42
CA ASP A 232 -20.12 26.52 12.41
C ASP A 232 -21.03 25.28 12.55
N PHE A 233 -21.61 25.09 13.71
CA PHE A 233 -22.55 24.00 14.01
C PHE A 233 -24.05 24.42 13.99
N LYS A 234 -24.32 25.63 13.56
CA LYS A 234 -25.69 26.14 13.42
C LYS A 234 -26.17 26.07 11.98
N ASP A 235 -27.47 25.84 11.80
CA ASP A 235 -28.11 26.01 10.50
C ASP A 235 -28.37 27.50 10.18
N VAL A 236 -28.98 27.78 9.04
CA VAL A 236 -29.30 29.13 8.59
C VAL A 236 -30.27 29.85 9.54
N ASP A 237 -31.03 29.10 10.33
CA ASP A 237 -32.00 29.61 11.34
C ASP A 237 -31.35 29.72 12.72
N GLY A 238 -30.07 29.40 12.89
CA GLY A 238 -29.33 29.50 14.14
C GLY A 238 -29.50 28.32 15.09
N ASN A 239 -30.15 27.23 14.65
CA ASN A 239 -30.33 26.02 15.46
C ASN A 239 -29.11 25.09 15.32
N ALA A 240 -28.84 24.27 16.35
CA ALA A 240 -27.81 23.26 16.28
C ALA A 240 -28.15 22.28 15.16
N ASN A 241 -27.27 22.22 14.14
CA ASN A 241 -27.47 21.40 12.97
C ASN A 241 -26.43 20.26 12.91
N THR A 242 -26.90 19.03 13.05
CA THR A 242 -26.07 17.83 12.93
C THR A 242 -25.64 17.50 11.50
N ASN A 243 -26.28 18.11 10.49
CA ASN A 243 -25.95 18.00 9.06
C ASN A 243 -25.32 19.29 8.51
N ASN A 244 -24.54 19.93 9.30
CA ASN A 244 -23.99 21.23 9.03
C ASN A 244 -23.22 21.28 7.71
N GLY A 245 -23.69 22.13 6.77
CA GLY A 245 -23.07 22.32 5.47
C GLY A 245 -21.61 22.77 5.57
N LYS A 246 -21.26 23.58 6.58
CA LYS A 246 -19.88 24.02 6.82
C LYS A 246 -18.97 22.87 7.25
N VAL A 247 -19.45 21.91 8.05
CA VAL A 247 -18.68 20.69 8.39
C VAL A 247 -18.44 19.86 7.14
N GLN A 248 -19.47 19.70 6.30
CA GLN A 248 -19.34 19.01 5.03
C GLN A 248 -18.40 19.75 4.07
N GLU A 249 -18.48 21.06 4.00
CA GLU A 249 -17.58 21.88 3.19
C GLU A 249 -16.13 21.76 3.65
N ARG A 250 -15.86 21.74 4.96
CA ARG A 250 -14.51 21.55 5.50
C ARG A 250 -13.97 20.14 5.27
N LEU A 251 -14.84 19.12 5.37
CA LEU A 251 -14.46 17.76 4.94
C LEU A 251 -14.15 17.73 3.45
N TRP A 252 -14.94 18.43 2.64
CA TRP A 252 -14.67 18.60 1.22
C TRP A 252 -13.33 19.30 0.97
N GLN A 253 -13.07 20.41 1.66
CA GLN A 253 -11.81 21.14 1.58
C GLN A 253 -10.61 20.26 1.95
N MET A 254 -10.74 19.36 2.93
CA MET A 254 -9.70 18.41 3.30
C MET A 254 -9.30 17.50 2.12
N PHE A 255 -10.25 17.11 1.27
CA PHE A 255 -9.99 16.25 0.11
C PHE A 255 -9.55 17.02 -1.14
N TYR A 256 -9.92 18.29 -1.27
CA TYR A 256 -9.64 19.09 -2.46
C TYR A 256 -8.62 20.20 -2.25
N ASN A 257 -8.29 20.52 -0.99
CA ASN A 257 -7.26 21.49 -0.69
C ASN A 257 -5.89 20.83 -0.89
N MET A 258 -5.10 21.36 -1.82
CA MET A 258 -3.76 20.84 -2.11
C MET A 258 -2.84 20.88 -0.90
N ASP A 259 -2.98 21.88 -0.03
CA ASP A 259 -2.19 21.99 1.19
C ASP A 259 -2.55 20.88 2.19
N ALA A 260 -3.84 20.53 2.32
CA ALA A 260 -4.29 19.42 3.14
C ALA A 260 -3.79 18.09 2.59
N ILE A 261 -3.90 17.88 1.28
CA ILE A 261 -3.40 16.70 0.58
C ILE A 261 -1.90 16.53 0.81
N GLN A 262 -1.12 17.60 0.69
CA GLN A 262 0.32 17.54 0.90
C GLN A 262 0.71 17.27 2.36
N GLN A 263 -0.13 17.63 3.33
CA GLN A 263 0.16 17.46 4.75
C GLN A 263 -0.19 16.07 5.27
N GLU A 264 -1.30 15.47 4.82
CA GLU A 264 -1.83 14.23 5.39
C GLU A 264 -1.57 12.99 4.52
N TRP A 265 -1.42 13.16 3.20
CA TRP A 265 -1.31 12.01 2.32
C TRP A 265 0.11 11.47 2.28
N VAL A 266 0.30 10.32 2.88
CA VAL A 266 1.56 9.59 2.82
C VAL A 266 1.73 8.94 1.45
N TRP A 267 0.72 8.39 0.89
CA TRP A 267 0.55 7.91 -0.48
C TRP A 267 -0.70 7.04 -0.54
N PHE A 268 -1.68 7.46 -1.33
CA PHE A 268 -2.89 6.67 -1.53
C PHE A 268 -2.92 6.15 -2.94
N THR A 269 -2.92 4.86 -3.03
CA THR A 269 -3.31 4.11 -4.22
C THR A 269 -4.46 3.21 -3.91
#